data_7ff7d32ff37ae0ee46188c045e44bcb8
#
_entry.id   7ff7d32ff37ae0ee46188c045e44bcb8
#
_cell.length_a   1.000
_cell.length_b   1.000
_cell.length_c   1.000
_cell.angle_alpha   90.00
_cell.angle_beta   90.00
_cell.angle_gamma   90.00
#
_symmetry.space_group_name_H-M   'P 1'
#
loop_
_entity.id
_entity.type
_entity.pdbx_description
1 polymer ?
#
loop_
_entity_poly.entity_id
_entity_poly.type
_entity_poly.pdbx_seq_one_letter_code
_entity_poly.pdbx_strand_id
1 'polypeptide(L)'
;MGCPCELRIYAGQKHQAQLAAKACMDEATRFEQKYSRYLDSSAATEINRSAGIKPVEIDAETYAILKYAGVCYEQSNGLFDISSGVLRHVWHAQRSDLPSEDEILRHLNLVGWEKIELSDQNIFLPISGMELDFGGIVKEYAADAIAALARTMSIRHGLVNLGGDISIIGPQVNNRPWPIGIVHPTIADTAISVIHLANGALATSGGYERYVEIAGKRYSHLINPQTGWPVESLLS
;
A
#
# COMPACT_ATOMS: atom_id res chain seq x y z
N MET A 1 -6.50 -1.76 7.09
CA MET A 1 -5.15 -1.60 6.46
C MET A 1 -4.31 -2.89 6.54
N GLY A 2 -4.66 -3.87 7.35
CA GLY A 2 -3.95 -5.14 7.47
C GLY A 2 -2.51 -5.03 8.01
N CYS A 3 -2.17 -3.90 8.63
CA CYS A 3 -0.88 -3.62 9.26
C CYS A 3 -1.07 -2.84 10.55
N PRO A 4 -0.09 -2.81 11.47
CA PRO A 4 -0.10 -1.91 12.61
C PRO A 4 -0.14 -0.45 12.15
N CYS A 5 -1.00 0.35 12.78
CA CYS A 5 -1.12 1.78 12.49
C CYS A 5 -0.77 2.57 13.76
N GLU A 6 0.11 3.54 13.64
CA GLU A 6 0.55 4.37 14.74
C GLU A 6 0.39 5.85 14.38
N LEU A 7 -0.14 6.62 15.32
CA LEU A 7 -0.22 8.07 15.26
C LEU A 7 0.46 8.65 16.50
N ARG A 8 1.51 9.43 16.30
CA ARG A 8 2.16 10.21 17.37
C ARG A 8 1.91 11.68 17.12
N ILE A 9 1.23 12.35 18.05
CA ILE A 9 0.96 13.78 17.94
C ILE A 9 1.22 14.47 19.28
N TYR A 10 1.62 15.73 19.21
CA TYR A 10 1.73 16.63 20.35
C TYR A 10 0.81 17.83 20.16
N ALA A 11 0.06 18.17 21.17
CA ALA A 11 -0.83 19.34 21.19
C ALA A 11 -0.73 20.04 22.55
N GLY A 12 -1.00 21.34 22.56
CA GLY A 12 -0.98 22.13 23.80
C GLY A 12 -2.10 21.79 24.76
N GLN A 13 -3.20 21.22 24.26
CA GLN A 13 -4.37 20.85 25.05
C GLN A 13 -4.80 19.42 24.77
N LYS A 14 -5.16 18.69 25.82
CA LYS A 14 -5.61 17.28 25.73
C LYS A 14 -6.81 17.11 24.81
N HIS A 15 -7.79 18.02 24.90
CA HIS A 15 -8.99 17.95 24.07
C HIS A 15 -8.67 18.07 22.57
N GLN A 16 -7.77 19.00 22.20
CA GLN A 16 -7.30 19.14 20.81
C GLN A 16 -6.63 17.85 20.33
N ALA A 17 -5.73 17.25 21.14
CA ALA A 17 -5.09 15.99 20.79
C ALA A 17 -6.11 14.87 20.56
N GLN A 18 -7.12 14.76 21.42
CA GLN A 18 -8.16 13.73 21.30
C GLN A 18 -9.02 13.91 20.04
N LEU A 19 -9.41 15.13 19.71
CA LEU A 19 -10.17 15.42 18.50
C LEU A 19 -9.35 15.10 17.25
N ALA A 20 -8.09 15.54 17.20
CA ALA A 20 -7.21 15.26 16.07
C ALA A 20 -6.92 13.76 15.92
N ALA A 21 -6.64 13.06 17.02
CA ALA A 21 -6.42 11.62 16.99
C ALA A 21 -7.65 10.87 16.46
N LYS A 22 -8.84 11.24 16.94
CA LYS A 22 -10.09 10.63 16.46
C LYS A 22 -10.26 10.86 14.95
N ALA A 23 -10.14 12.08 14.48
CA ALA A 23 -10.29 12.41 13.05
C ALA A 23 -9.27 11.64 12.18
N CYS A 24 -8.01 11.54 12.61
CA CYS A 24 -6.98 10.78 11.92
C CYS A 24 -7.29 9.26 11.88
N MET A 25 -7.81 8.70 12.98
CA MET A 25 -8.23 7.29 13.01
C MET A 25 -9.45 7.03 12.13
N ASP A 26 -10.43 7.94 12.14
CA ASP A 26 -11.61 7.87 11.27
C ASP A 26 -11.19 7.91 9.81
N GLU A 27 -10.23 8.75 9.45
CA GLU A 27 -9.69 8.84 8.09
C GLU A 27 -8.93 7.56 7.66
N ALA A 28 -8.11 6.98 8.54
CA ALA A 28 -7.46 5.70 8.28
C ALA A 28 -8.50 4.58 8.04
N THR A 29 -9.57 4.58 8.83
CA THR A 29 -10.68 3.64 8.70
C THR A 29 -11.43 3.84 7.38
N ARG A 30 -11.64 5.10 6.96
CA ARG A 30 -12.26 5.43 5.67
C ARG A 30 -11.47 4.85 4.50
N PHE A 31 -10.13 5.01 4.49
CA PHE A 31 -9.27 4.42 3.47
C PHE A 31 -9.34 2.90 3.47
N GLU A 32 -9.34 2.27 4.64
CA GLU A 32 -9.49 0.82 4.73
C GLU A 32 -10.83 0.36 4.16
N GLN A 33 -11.93 0.99 4.56
CA GLN A 33 -13.26 0.66 4.07
C GLN A 33 -13.39 0.82 2.55
N LYS A 34 -12.72 1.82 1.97
CA LYS A 34 -12.83 2.13 0.55
C LYS A 34 -11.93 1.25 -0.32
N TYR A 35 -10.71 0.93 0.12
CA TYR A 35 -9.70 0.31 -0.74
C TYR A 35 -9.24 -1.09 -0.30
N SER A 36 -9.78 -1.61 0.80
CA SER A 36 -9.41 -2.96 1.24
C SER A 36 -10.04 -4.02 0.34
N ARG A 37 -9.20 -4.84 -0.29
CA ARG A 37 -9.65 -6.01 -1.04
C ARG A 37 -10.25 -7.13 -0.18
N TYR A 38 -10.14 -7.02 1.15
CA TYR A 38 -10.68 -7.98 2.12
C TYR A 38 -12.11 -7.65 2.55
N LEU A 39 -12.62 -6.47 2.20
CA LEU A 39 -13.97 -6.04 2.53
C LEU A 39 -14.86 -6.11 1.31
N ASP A 40 -15.94 -6.89 1.43
CA ASP A 40 -16.90 -7.13 0.33
C ASP A 40 -17.56 -5.85 -0.20
N SER A 41 -17.70 -4.85 0.64
CA SER A 41 -18.34 -3.57 0.34
C SER A 41 -17.37 -2.48 -0.12
N SER A 42 -16.09 -2.77 -0.30
CA SER A 42 -15.10 -1.77 -0.71
C SER A 42 -15.19 -1.47 -2.22
N ALA A 43 -14.81 -0.25 -2.60
CA ALA A 43 -14.70 0.14 -4.02
C ALA A 43 -13.69 -0.75 -4.77
N ALA A 44 -12.59 -1.14 -4.13
CA ALA A 44 -11.63 -2.06 -4.71
C ALA A 44 -12.26 -3.42 -5.05
N THR A 45 -13.08 -3.96 -4.15
CA THR A 45 -13.79 -5.23 -4.37
C THR A 45 -14.86 -5.10 -5.45
N GLU A 46 -15.59 -3.97 -5.49
CA GLU A 46 -16.58 -3.70 -6.55
C GLU A 46 -15.93 -3.64 -7.93
N ILE A 47 -14.80 -2.93 -8.06
CA ILE A 47 -14.03 -2.85 -9.30
C ILE A 47 -13.61 -4.25 -9.75
N ASN A 48 -13.01 -5.03 -8.86
CA ASN A 48 -12.51 -6.36 -9.17
C ASN A 48 -13.63 -7.35 -9.54
N ARG A 49 -14.78 -7.30 -8.86
CA ARG A 49 -15.94 -8.15 -9.18
C ARG A 49 -16.61 -7.79 -10.50
N SER A 50 -16.45 -6.56 -10.95
CA SER A 50 -17.03 -6.07 -12.22
C SER A 50 -16.11 -6.32 -13.43
N ALA A 51 -14.94 -6.91 -13.23
CA ALA A 51 -13.99 -7.22 -14.30
C ALA A 51 -14.61 -8.11 -15.39
N GLY A 52 -14.51 -7.70 -16.64
CA GLY A 52 -15.12 -8.36 -17.81
C GLY A 52 -16.63 -8.22 -17.90
N ILE A 53 -17.27 -7.44 -17.01
CA ILE A 53 -18.75 -7.34 -16.96
C ILE A 53 -19.20 -5.93 -17.32
N LYS A 54 -18.73 -4.91 -16.60
CA LYS A 54 -19.17 -3.51 -16.77
C LYS A 54 -18.19 -2.53 -16.18
N PRO A 55 -18.17 -1.27 -16.65
CA PRO A 55 -17.50 -0.18 -15.97
C PRO A 55 -18.07 0.06 -14.57
N VAL A 56 -17.21 0.55 -13.66
CA VAL A 56 -17.55 0.95 -12.29
C VAL A 56 -17.33 2.45 -12.15
N GLU A 57 -18.31 3.15 -11.59
CA GLU A 57 -18.18 4.57 -11.27
C GLU A 57 -17.16 4.77 -10.15
N ILE A 58 -16.28 5.76 -10.32
CA ILE A 58 -15.25 6.11 -9.33
C ILE A 58 -15.31 7.60 -9.03
N ASP A 59 -14.94 7.95 -7.80
CA ASP A 59 -14.82 9.35 -7.40
C ASP A 59 -13.45 9.95 -7.76
N ALA A 60 -13.33 11.26 -7.59
CA ALA A 60 -12.13 12.02 -7.93
C ALA A 60 -10.88 11.54 -7.15
N GLU A 61 -11.03 11.07 -5.90
CA GLU A 61 -9.92 10.55 -5.11
C GLU A 61 -9.41 9.22 -5.69
N THR A 62 -10.30 8.31 -6.02
CA THR A 62 -9.96 7.02 -6.65
C THR A 62 -9.31 7.25 -8.02
N TYR A 63 -9.85 8.16 -8.81
CA TYR A 63 -9.25 8.54 -10.09
C TYR A 63 -7.83 9.10 -9.93
N ALA A 64 -7.62 9.99 -8.95
CA ALA A 64 -6.28 10.55 -8.69
C ALA A 64 -5.27 9.48 -8.28
N ILE A 65 -5.66 8.53 -7.43
CA ILE A 65 -4.81 7.40 -7.02
C ILE A 65 -4.48 6.51 -8.22
N LEU A 66 -5.47 6.19 -9.05
CA LEU A 66 -5.26 5.36 -10.25
C LEU A 66 -4.38 6.07 -11.28
N LYS A 67 -4.57 7.37 -11.51
CA LYS A 67 -3.65 8.14 -12.35
C LYS A 67 -2.22 8.11 -11.85
N TYR A 68 -2.04 8.25 -10.54
CA TYR A 68 -0.71 8.16 -9.95
C TYR A 68 -0.12 6.75 -10.07
N ALA A 69 -0.95 5.70 -9.95
CA ALA A 69 -0.52 4.33 -10.23
C ALA A 69 -0.01 4.16 -11.66
N GLY A 70 -0.65 4.81 -12.64
CA GLY A 70 -0.17 4.85 -14.04
C GLY A 70 1.20 5.52 -14.17
N VAL A 71 1.43 6.64 -13.46
CA VAL A 71 2.76 7.28 -13.42
C VAL A 71 3.81 6.35 -12.81
N CYS A 72 3.48 5.64 -11.73
CA CYS A 72 4.38 4.66 -11.13
C CYS A 72 4.69 3.49 -12.08
N TYR A 73 3.68 3.01 -12.83
CA TYR A 73 3.85 2.00 -13.87
C TYR A 73 4.85 2.46 -14.94
N GLU A 74 4.66 3.66 -15.49
CA GLU A 74 5.55 4.22 -16.52
C GLU A 74 6.98 4.41 -16.00
N GLN A 75 7.14 5.04 -14.83
CA GLN A 75 8.46 5.32 -14.25
C GLN A 75 9.22 4.07 -13.83
N SER A 76 8.52 3.00 -13.49
CA SER A 76 9.13 1.71 -13.13
C SER A 76 9.34 0.78 -14.33
N ASN A 77 9.02 1.20 -15.55
CA ASN A 77 8.99 0.33 -16.73
C ASN A 77 8.13 -0.93 -16.51
N GLY A 78 6.97 -0.76 -15.87
CA GLY A 78 6.02 -1.82 -15.59
C GLY A 78 6.37 -2.73 -14.42
N LEU A 79 7.41 -2.43 -13.63
CA LEU A 79 7.73 -3.20 -12.41
C LEU A 79 6.78 -2.89 -11.24
N PHE A 80 6.16 -1.72 -11.23
CA PHE A 80 4.97 -1.45 -10.45
C PHE A 80 3.75 -1.55 -11.37
N ASP A 81 2.86 -2.49 -11.10
CA ASP A 81 1.61 -2.64 -11.82
C ASP A 81 0.48 -2.93 -10.82
N ILE A 82 -0.45 -2.00 -10.69
CA ILE A 82 -1.58 -2.13 -9.75
C ILE A 82 -2.51 -3.29 -10.12
N SER A 83 -2.50 -3.76 -11.38
CA SER A 83 -3.26 -4.92 -11.83
C SER A 83 -2.63 -6.27 -11.48
N SER A 84 -1.42 -6.26 -10.90
CA SER A 84 -0.72 -7.49 -10.48
C SER A 84 -1.36 -8.18 -9.27
N GLY A 85 -2.41 -7.60 -8.71
CA GLY A 85 -3.15 -8.17 -7.57
C GLY A 85 -3.60 -9.61 -7.75
N VAL A 86 -3.90 -10.01 -8.97
CA VAL A 86 -4.29 -11.38 -9.32
C VAL A 86 -3.19 -12.42 -9.05
N LEU A 87 -1.92 -12.04 -9.07
CA LEU A 87 -0.78 -12.94 -8.84
C LEU A 87 -0.73 -13.48 -7.39
N ARG A 88 -1.41 -12.83 -6.43
CA ARG A 88 -1.55 -13.34 -5.06
C ARG A 88 -2.27 -14.70 -4.99
N HIS A 89 -3.08 -15.03 -6.00
CA HIS A 89 -3.74 -16.33 -6.08
C HIS A 89 -2.76 -17.46 -6.40
N VAL A 90 -1.65 -17.13 -7.06
CA VAL A 90 -0.55 -18.04 -7.32
C VAL A 90 0.33 -18.19 -6.08
N TRP A 91 0.64 -17.08 -5.39
CA TRP A 91 1.56 -17.01 -4.26
C TRP A 91 0.83 -16.75 -2.94
N HIS A 92 -0.03 -17.68 -2.51
CA HIS A 92 -0.79 -17.57 -1.27
C HIS A 92 -0.12 -18.30 -0.11
N ALA A 93 -0.39 -17.84 1.11
CA ALA A 93 0.30 -18.32 2.33
C ALA A 93 0.14 -19.83 2.62
N GLN A 94 -0.91 -20.47 2.08
CA GLN A 94 -1.17 -21.91 2.27
C GLN A 94 -0.53 -22.78 1.18
N ARG A 95 0.23 -22.17 0.27
CA ARG A 95 0.87 -22.93 -0.81
C ARG A 95 2.02 -23.78 -0.29
N SER A 96 2.05 -25.05 -0.69
CA SER A 96 3.06 -26.04 -0.28
C SER A 96 4.03 -26.46 -1.38
N ASP A 97 3.68 -26.16 -2.64
CA ASP A 97 4.42 -26.55 -3.85
C ASP A 97 4.67 -25.35 -4.77
N LEU A 98 5.65 -25.46 -5.64
CA LEU A 98 5.89 -24.42 -6.64
C LEU A 98 4.77 -24.38 -7.68
N PRO A 99 4.35 -23.18 -8.12
CA PRO A 99 3.39 -23.07 -9.21
C PRO A 99 4.00 -23.62 -10.52
N SER A 100 3.16 -24.20 -11.36
CA SER A 100 3.56 -24.52 -12.73
C SER A 100 3.68 -23.26 -13.59
N GLU A 101 4.49 -23.33 -14.64
CA GLU A 101 4.60 -22.23 -15.61
C GLU A 101 3.24 -21.87 -16.22
N ASP A 102 2.42 -22.88 -16.53
CA ASP A 102 1.08 -22.66 -17.08
C ASP A 102 0.16 -21.95 -16.08
N GLU A 103 0.30 -22.21 -14.78
CA GLU A 103 -0.46 -21.51 -13.75
C GLU A 103 -0.05 -20.04 -13.66
N ILE A 104 1.25 -19.76 -13.69
CA ILE A 104 1.78 -18.39 -13.70
C ILE A 104 1.33 -17.66 -14.96
N LEU A 105 1.47 -18.25 -16.13
CA LEU A 105 1.11 -17.64 -17.42
C LEU A 105 -0.39 -17.29 -17.48
N ARG A 106 -1.28 -18.16 -16.96
CA ARG A 106 -2.72 -17.86 -16.90
C ARG A 106 -3.01 -16.60 -16.12
N HIS A 107 -2.34 -16.37 -14.97
CA HIS A 107 -2.54 -15.17 -14.19
C HIS A 107 -1.82 -13.96 -14.77
N LEU A 108 -0.63 -14.13 -15.35
CA LEU A 108 0.06 -13.05 -16.05
C LEU A 108 -0.75 -12.48 -17.22
N ASN A 109 -1.52 -13.30 -17.92
CA ASN A 109 -2.42 -12.82 -18.98
C ASN A 109 -3.50 -11.87 -18.48
N LEU A 110 -3.78 -11.84 -17.17
CA LEU A 110 -4.72 -10.92 -16.53
C LEU A 110 -4.03 -9.65 -16.01
N VAL A 111 -2.70 -9.60 -15.98
CA VAL A 111 -1.93 -8.42 -15.57
C VAL A 111 -1.72 -7.50 -16.78
N GLY A 112 -1.77 -6.20 -16.55
CA GLY A 112 -1.44 -5.17 -17.54
C GLY A 112 -2.23 -3.89 -17.29
N TRP A 113 -1.52 -2.87 -16.80
CA TRP A 113 -2.05 -1.52 -16.64
C TRP A 113 -2.62 -0.97 -17.96
N GLU A 114 -1.95 -1.23 -19.07
CA GLU A 114 -2.34 -0.77 -20.41
C GLU A 114 -3.65 -1.35 -20.92
N LYS A 115 -4.17 -2.40 -20.27
CA LYS A 115 -5.47 -3.01 -20.60
C LYS A 115 -6.63 -2.27 -19.92
N ILE A 116 -6.34 -1.49 -18.87
CA ILE A 116 -7.36 -0.82 -18.05
C ILE A 116 -7.90 0.39 -18.79
N GLU A 117 -9.21 0.48 -18.88
CA GLU A 117 -9.90 1.65 -19.41
C GLU A 117 -10.25 2.59 -18.25
N LEU A 118 -9.58 3.74 -18.16
CA LEU A 118 -9.74 4.70 -17.08
C LEU A 118 -10.19 6.06 -17.62
N SER A 119 -11.28 6.60 -17.06
CA SER A 119 -11.73 7.97 -17.23
C SER A 119 -11.85 8.66 -15.86
N ASP A 120 -12.15 9.95 -15.85
CA ASP A 120 -12.35 10.71 -14.62
C ASP A 120 -13.56 10.28 -13.78
N GLN A 121 -14.45 9.51 -14.35
CA GLN A 121 -15.69 9.04 -13.71
C GLN A 121 -15.82 7.53 -13.63
N ASN A 122 -15.07 6.76 -14.43
CA ASN A 122 -15.25 5.32 -14.53
C ASN A 122 -13.92 4.59 -14.71
N ILE A 123 -13.90 3.36 -14.22
CA ILE A 123 -12.87 2.37 -14.52
C ILE A 123 -13.49 1.09 -15.06
N PHE A 124 -12.88 0.50 -16.06
CA PHE A 124 -13.24 -0.81 -16.56
C PHE A 124 -12.02 -1.72 -16.70
N LEU A 125 -12.15 -2.92 -16.16
CA LEU A 125 -11.22 -4.02 -16.33
C LEU A 125 -11.80 -4.95 -17.40
N PRO A 126 -11.29 -4.95 -18.64
CA PRO A 126 -12.00 -5.58 -19.77
C PRO A 126 -11.94 -7.11 -19.76
N ILE A 127 -11.01 -7.71 -19.00
CA ILE A 127 -10.85 -9.16 -18.96
C ILE A 127 -11.39 -9.70 -17.65
N SER A 128 -12.29 -10.67 -17.72
CA SER A 128 -12.82 -11.34 -16.52
C SER A 128 -11.69 -11.98 -15.72
N GLY A 129 -11.68 -11.73 -14.40
CA GLY A 129 -10.64 -12.19 -13.49
C GLY A 129 -9.46 -11.24 -13.33
N MET A 130 -9.41 -10.09 -14.03
CA MET A 130 -8.47 -9.03 -13.67
C MET A 130 -8.75 -8.51 -12.26
N GLU A 131 -7.70 -8.10 -11.55
CA GLU A 131 -7.82 -7.55 -10.21
C GLU A 131 -6.83 -6.41 -9.99
N LEU A 132 -7.30 -5.34 -9.35
CA LEU A 132 -6.47 -4.28 -8.82
C LEU A 132 -6.09 -4.57 -7.36
N ASP A 133 -4.85 -4.28 -7.00
CA ASP A 133 -4.40 -4.26 -5.61
C ASP A 133 -3.89 -2.87 -5.23
N PHE A 134 -4.68 -2.16 -4.45
CA PHE A 134 -4.33 -0.84 -3.94
C PHE A 134 -3.29 -0.87 -2.81
N GLY A 135 -2.91 -2.05 -2.32
CA GLY A 135 -2.01 -2.21 -1.17
C GLY A 135 -0.61 -1.65 -1.36
N GLY A 136 -0.16 -1.50 -2.61
CA GLY A 136 1.16 -0.92 -2.94
C GLY A 136 1.16 0.59 -3.17
N ILE A 137 0.04 1.30 -2.92
CA ILE A 137 -0.06 2.76 -3.18
C ILE A 137 -0.94 3.49 -2.16
N VAL A 138 -2.00 2.84 -1.65
CA VAL A 138 -2.98 3.52 -0.80
C VAL A 138 -2.46 3.77 0.61
N LYS A 139 -1.53 2.96 1.13
CA LYS A 139 -1.00 3.20 2.48
C LYS A 139 -0.21 4.50 2.56
N GLU A 140 0.67 4.72 1.59
CA GLU A 140 1.47 5.93 1.46
C GLU A 140 0.57 7.16 1.26
N TYR A 141 -0.40 7.05 0.35
CA TYR A 141 -1.39 8.09 0.13
C TYR A 141 -2.21 8.41 1.39
N ALA A 142 -2.66 7.38 2.11
CA ALA A 142 -3.41 7.54 3.36
C ALA A 142 -2.55 8.18 4.47
N ALA A 143 -1.27 7.80 4.60
CA ALA A 143 -0.36 8.41 5.56
C ALA A 143 -0.20 9.91 5.30
N ASP A 144 -0.06 10.32 4.04
CA ASP A 144 0.03 11.71 3.64
C ASP A 144 -1.28 12.48 3.86
N ALA A 145 -2.42 11.89 3.52
CA ALA A 145 -3.73 12.48 3.74
C ALA A 145 -4.02 12.71 5.23
N ILE A 146 -3.72 11.71 6.07
CA ILE A 146 -3.88 11.79 7.52
C ILE A 146 -2.94 12.86 8.11
N ALA A 147 -1.68 12.92 7.65
CA ALA A 147 -0.74 13.95 8.08
C ALA A 147 -1.20 15.36 7.67
N ALA A 148 -1.76 15.51 6.47
CA ALA A 148 -2.36 16.77 6.02
C ALA A 148 -3.57 17.15 6.88
N LEU A 149 -4.48 16.21 7.15
CA LEU A 149 -5.64 16.43 8.03
C LEU A 149 -5.21 16.89 9.42
N ALA A 150 -4.22 16.24 10.03
CA ALA A 150 -3.69 16.65 11.35
C ALA A 150 -3.18 18.10 11.33
N ARG A 151 -2.50 18.51 10.25
CA ARG A 151 -2.02 19.91 10.09
C ARG A 151 -3.18 20.91 10.00
N THR A 152 -4.29 20.58 9.34
CA THR A 152 -5.50 21.45 9.30
C THR A 152 -6.12 21.61 10.68
N MET A 153 -5.96 20.63 11.56
CA MET A 153 -6.39 20.67 12.97
C MET A 153 -5.36 21.33 13.90
N SER A 154 -4.41 22.07 13.33
CA SER A 154 -3.37 22.79 14.07
C SER A 154 -2.38 21.90 14.85
N ILE A 155 -2.25 20.63 14.50
CA ILE A 155 -1.17 19.78 14.99
C ILE A 155 0.12 20.14 14.22
N ARG A 156 1.15 20.54 14.97
CA ARG A 156 2.44 21.00 14.41
C ARG A 156 3.58 20.01 14.62
N HIS A 157 3.38 19.01 15.46
CA HIS A 157 4.40 18.05 15.87
C HIS A 157 3.80 16.65 15.88
N GLY A 158 4.34 15.75 15.09
CA GLY A 158 3.83 14.39 15.02
C GLY A 158 4.26 13.63 13.78
N LEU A 159 3.86 12.38 13.72
CA LEU A 159 4.00 11.50 12.56
C LEU A 159 2.83 10.52 12.48
N VAL A 160 2.60 10.03 11.29
CA VAL A 160 1.73 8.90 10.96
C VAL A 160 2.60 7.75 10.48
N ASN A 161 2.35 6.54 10.95
CA ASN A 161 3.01 5.32 10.49
C ASN A 161 1.97 4.25 10.19
N LEU A 162 1.86 3.84 8.95
CA LEU A 162 0.95 2.82 8.46
C LEU A 162 1.74 1.60 7.98
N GLY A 163 2.20 0.77 8.92
CA GLY A 163 2.93 -0.44 8.61
C GLY A 163 4.32 -0.21 7.97
N GLY A 164 5.01 0.83 8.41
CA GLY A 164 6.32 1.22 7.88
C GLY A 164 6.29 2.36 6.87
N ASP A 165 5.10 2.72 6.36
CA ASP A 165 4.94 3.90 5.50
C ASP A 165 4.63 5.10 6.40
N ILE A 166 5.60 6.00 6.50
CA ILE A 166 5.63 7.09 7.48
C ILE A 166 5.46 8.44 6.79
N SER A 167 4.55 9.26 7.28
CA SER A 167 4.44 10.68 6.90
C SER A 167 4.61 11.58 8.13
N ILE A 168 5.49 12.58 8.02
CA ILE A 168 5.80 13.51 9.10
C ILE A 168 4.79 14.66 9.10
N ILE A 169 3.99 14.79 10.16
CA ILE A 169 3.11 15.96 10.38
C ILE A 169 3.95 17.20 10.62
N GLY A 170 4.99 17.08 11.40
CA GLY A 170 5.98 18.09 11.72
C GLY A 170 7.04 17.54 12.69
N PRO A 171 8.16 18.25 12.91
CA PRO A 171 9.24 17.79 13.76
C PRO A 171 8.78 17.51 15.18
N GLN A 172 9.59 16.84 15.98
CA GLN A 172 9.36 16.70 17.42
C GLN A 172 9.31 18.07 18.11
N VAL A 173 8.81 18.10 19.34
CA VAL A 173 8.91 19.29 20.20
C VAL A 173 10.38 19.75 20.28
N ASN A 174 10.64 21.06 20.25
CA ASN A 174 11.95 21.67 20.13
C ASN A 174 12.64 21.50 18.74
N ASN A 175 11.87 21.30 17.69
CA ASN A 175 12.34 21.19 16.30
C ASN A 175 13.35 20.05 16.06
N ARG A 176 13.37 19.03 16.90
CA ARG A 176 14.20 17.85 16.67
C ARG A 176 13.58 16.96 15.58
N PRO A 177 14.39 16.38 14.70
CA PRO A 177 13.91 15.37 13.76
C PRO A 177 13.49 14.09 14.50
N TRP A 178 12.62 13.31 13.86
CA TRP A 178 12.23 11.98 14.32
C TRP A 178 13.33 10.98 13.95
N PRO A 179 13.88 10.24 14.92
CA PRO A 179 14.75 9.11 14.61
C PRO A 179 13.87 7.93 14.15
N ILE A 180 14.03 7.48 12.92
CA ILE A 180 13.30 6.36 12.34
C ILE A 180 14.31 5.25 12.06
N GLY A 181 14.16 4.13 12.75
CA GLY A 181 15.00 2.95 12.57
C GLY A 181 14.60 2.17 11.32
N ILE A 182 15.58 1.85 10.48
CA ILE A 182 15.41 0.86 9.41
C ILE A 182 15.67 -0.51 10.03
N VAL A 183 14.64 -1.36 10.05
CA VAL A 183 14.71 -2.69 10.69
C VAL A 183 15.75 -3.58 10.00
N HIS A 184 16.54 -4.29 10.77
CA HIS A 184 17.49 -5.27 10.24
C HIS A 184 16.72 -6.50 9.69
N PRO A 185 16.98 -6.92 8.44
CA PRO A 185 16.14 -7.95 7.80
C PRO A 185 16.23 -9.34 8.44
N THR A 186 17.28 -9.61 9.22
CA THR A 186 17.53 -10.94 9.81
C THR A 186 17.74 -10.94 11.32
N ILE A 187 17.94 -9.79 11.96
CA ILE A 187 18.16 -9.66 13.41
C ILE A 187 16.97 -8.93 14.01
N ALA A 188 16.17 -9.65 14.78
CA ALA A 188 14.99 -9.10 15.43
C ALA A 188 15.34 -7.91 16.34
N ASP A 189 14.45 -6.95 16.46
CA ASP A 189 14.52 -5.78 17.34
C ASP A 189 15.80 -4.93 17.18
N THR A 190 16.44 -5.01 16.01
CA THR A 190 17.65 -4.29 15.69
C THR A 190 17.45 -3.37 14.49
N ALA A 191 17.93 -2.14 14.55
CA ALA A 191 17.97 -1.25 13.41
C ALA A 191 19.35 -1.34 12.71
N ILE A 192 19.34 -1.53 11.39
CA ILE A 192 20.57 -1.48 10.57
C ILE A 192 21.05 -0.04 10.37
N SER A 193 20.12 0.91 10.40
CA SER A 193 20.39 2.34 10.23
C SER A 193 19.29 3.17 10.90
N VAL A 194 19.57 4.45 11.14
CA VAL A 194 18.60 5.41 11.65
C VAL A 194 18.56 6.62 10.72
N ILE A 195 17.38 6.93 10.20
CA ILE A 195 17.12 8.14 9.41
C ILE A 195 16.48 9.19 10.31
N HIS A 196 16.93 10.44 10.21
CA HIS A 196 16.40 11.56 10.99
C HIS A 196 15.52 12.43 10.08
N LEU A 197 14.19 12.41 10.28
CA LEU A 197 13.21 13.15 9.49
C LEU A 197 12.57 14.27 10.31
N ALA A 198 12.65 15.51 9.84
CA ALA A 198 11.90 16.65 10.38
C ALA A 198 10.65 16.97 9.57
N ASN A 199 10.61 16.55 8.31
CA ASN A 199 9.51 16.70 7.36
C ASN A 199 9.60 15.62 6.29
N GLY A 200 8.59 15.54 5.40
CA GLY A 200 8.56 14.56 4.32
C GLY A 200 8.00 13.20 4.76
N ALA A 201 8.35 12.18 4.02
CA ALA A 201 7.84 10.83 4.22
C ALA A 201 8.96 9.79 4.03
N LEU A 202 8.72 8.57 4.51
CA LEU A 202 9.55 7.40 4.29
C LEU A 202 8.61 6.23 4.01
N ALA A 203 8.80 5.58 2.87
CA ALA A 203 8.12 4.33 2.55
C ALA A 203 9.11 3.17 2.61
N THR A 204 8.65 2.02 3.08
CA THR A 204 9.47 0.82 3.19
C THR A 204 8.81 -0.34 2.50
N SER A 205 9.60 -1.07 1.70
CA SER A 205 9.21 -2.35 1.11
C SER A 205 10.22 -3.40 1.54
N GLY A 206 9.75 -4.50 2.12
CA GLY A 206 10.62 -5.58 2.58
C GLY A 206 10.02 -6.95 2.28
N GLY A 207 10.82 -7.83 1.71
CA GLY A 207 10.42 -9.21 1.40
C GLY A 207 10.45 -10.15 2.61
N TYR A 208 10.95 -9.71 3.76
CA TYR A 208 11.20 -10.55 4.94
C TYR A 208 10.00 -10.65 5.89
N GLU A 209 9.09 -9.68 5.89
CA GLU A 209 7.94 -9.67 6.81
C GLU A 209 6.81 -10.60 6.34
N ARG A 210 6.59 -10.65 5.02
CA ARG A 210 5.55 -11.49 4.41
C ARG A 210 6.17 -12.35 3.33
N TYR A 211 6.08 -13.65 3.48
CA TYR A 211 6.63 -14.61 2.53
C TYR A 211 5.80 -15.91 2.54
N VAL A 212 5.96 -16.67 1.49
CA VAL A 212 5.51 -18.06 1.41
C VAL A 212 6.75 -18.95 1.54
N GLU A 213 6.68 -20.01 2.36
CA GLU A 213 7.78 -20.97 2.48
C GLU A 213 7.42 -22.27 1.76
N ILE A 214 8.21 -22.62 0.75
CA ILE A 214 8.03 -23.83 -0.04
C ILE A 214 9.34 -24.63 -0.04
N ALA A 215 9.31 -25.87 0.43
CA ALA A 215 10.48 -26.75 0.50
C ALA A 215 11.70 -26.09 1.21
N GLY A 216 11.46 -25.32 2.27
CA GLY A 216 12.50 -24.63 3.05
C GLY A 216 13.06 -23.37 2.39
N LYS A 217 12.58 -22.96 1.22
CA LYS A 217 12.92 -21.69 0.58
C LYS A 217 11.81 -20.66 0.78
N ARG A 218 12.18 -19.42 1.14
CA ARG A 218 11.26 -18.30 1.30
C ARG A 218 11.09 -17.55 0.00
N TYR A 219 9.85 -17.27 -0.34
CA TYR A 219 9.44 -16.52 -1.52
C TYR A 219 8.73 -15.23 -1.05
N SER A 220 9.27 -14.09 -1.40
CA SER A 220 8.74 -12.78 -1.02
C SER A 220 7.30 -12.60 -1.50
N HIS A 221 6.52 -11.79 -0.78
CA HIS A 221 5.22 -11.34 -1.25
C HIS A 221 5.31 -10.26 -2.35
N LEU A 222 6.50 -9.72 -2.60
CA LEU A 222 6.75 -8.81 -3.71
C LEU A 222 6.94 -9.65 -4.98
N ILE A 223 5.98 -9.54 -5.88
CA ILE A 223 5.96 -10.32 -7.12
C ILE A 223 6.29 -9.41 -8.29
N ASN A 224 7.20 -9.83 -9.14
CA ASN A 224 7.48 -9.15 -10.39
C ASN A 224 6.30 -9.34 -11.35
N PRO A 225 5.58 -8.27 -11.74
CA PRO A 225 4.38 -8.37 -12.56
C PRO A 225 4.66 -8.81 -14.01
N GLN A 226 5.92 -8.75 -14.46
CA GLN A 226 6.31 -9.18 -15.80
C GLN A 226 6.63 -10.67 -15.90
N THR A 227 7.08 -11.27 -14.78
CA THR A 227 7.46 -12.68 -14.75
C THR A 227 6.50 -13.54 -13.93
N GLY A 228 5.70 -12.94 -13.05
CA GLY A 228 4.84 -13.64 -12.10
C GLY A 228 5.59 -14.33 -10.96
N TRP A 229 6.90 -14.15 -10.86
CA TRP A 229 7.75 -14.71 -9.81
C TRP A 229 8.05 -13.70 -8.71
N PRO A 230 8.17 -14.14 -7.47
CA PRO A 230 8.65 -13.32 -6.37
C PRO A 230 10.04 -12.74 -6.63
N VAL A 231 10.26 -11.50 -6.17
CA VAL A 231 11.55 -10.84 -6.25
C VAL A 231 12.51 -11.45 -5.22
N GLU A 232 13.68 -11.88 -5.67
CA GLU A 232 14.68 -12.53 -4.80
C GLU A 232 15.80 -11.59 -4.34
N SER A 233 16.01 -10.47 -5.03
CA SER A 233 17.18 -9.59 -4.86
C SER A 233 17.03 -8.51 -3.80
N LEU A 234 15.82 -8.31 -3.26
CA LEU A 234 15.55 -7.27 -2.26
C LEU A 234 15.22 -7.92 -0.92
N LEU A 235 16.04 -7.66 0.06
CA LEU A 235 15.76 -8.01 1.45
C LEU A 235 14.96 -6.90 2.14
N SER A 236 15.35 -5.65 1.92
CA SER A 236 14.69 -4.45 2.45
C SER A 236 15.12 -3.23 1.64
#